data_5505b4a18e7908bcc5931f4303fd6f4a
#
_entry.id   5505b4a18e7908bcc5931f4303fd6f4a
#
_cell.length_a   1.000
_cell.length_b   1.000
_cell.length_c   1.000
_cell.angle_alpha   90.00
_cell.angle_beta   90.00
_cell.angle_gamma   90.00
#
_symmetry.space_group_name_H-M   'P 1'
#
loop_
_entity.id
_entity.type
_entity.pdbx_description
1 polymer ?
#
loop_
_entity_poly.entity_id
_entity_poly.type
_entity_poly.pdbx_seq_one_letter_code
_entity_poly.pdbx_strand_id
1 'polypeptide(L)'
;MSAQMQSTPETFPAFCEGIQYFADSFPEIDRLGAEPLLGPDQPALPDASSEAAIYQTLLAADALRYLTLQVTGAKSSGHPGGFASSADAVAALHLLGHRNMVTEVGHHAPGFYSAMFLDTSLEDMGIHTVSDMRTRFRERHGLLGHLSGAIPGLLAPAGPLGQGQHFALAGAYLHRDKLFPVTIGDGGLGEPYIMSAFQHFATAYPDVTNYLPVLVWNGYSQEHHSMVSLWDNGRMAGYWRAHGFDEVHLVDARDFADTPDAPVYADSTTFGFAARMAFTGAILKAADAASRSALSGRRACLIVKQLKGAGVHATGAK
;
A
#
# COMPACT_ATOMS: atom_id res chain seq x y z
N MET A 1 25.88 -13.30 3.34
CA MET A 1 25.59 -14.73 3.60
C MET A 1 24.59 -15.21 2.57
N SER A 2 25.11 -15.77 1.50
CA SER A 2 24.45 -16.01 0.22
C SER A 2 23.94 -17.44 0.03
N ALA A 3 23.52 -18.13 1.06
CA ALA A 3 23.33 -19.58 0.95
C ALA A 3 21.86 -20.06 0.99
N GLN A 4 20.88 -19.20 1.18
CA GLN A 4 19.51 -19.67 1.40
C GLN A 4 18.42 -19.07 0.48
N MET A 5 18.78 -18.25 -0.47
CA MET A 5 17.85 -17.91 -1.56
C MET A 5 17.91 -18.95 -2.70
N GLN A 6 17.95 -20.24 -2.35
CA GLN A 6 17.91 -21.35 -3.30
C GLN A 6 16.51 -21.97 -3.44
N SER A 7 15.44 -21.30 -3.00
CA SER A 7 14.13 -21.65 -3.52
C SER A 7 14.08 -21.16 -4.95
N THR A 8 13.94 -22.09 -5.89
CA THR A 8 13.71 -21.74 -7.29
C THR A 8 12.53 -20.76 -7.37
N PRO A 9 12.54 -19.80 -8.31
CA PRO A 9 11.45 -18.84 -8.50
C PRO A 9 10.05 -19.47 -8.60
N GLU A 10 9.97 -20.76 -8.84
CA GLU A 10 8.74 -21.52 -9.06
C GLU A 10 8.00 -21.91 -7.76
N THR A 11 8.62 -21.76 -6.61
CA THR A 11 8.01 -22.15 -5.33
C THR A 11 8.09 -21.02 -4.31
N PHE A 12 7.30 -19.98 -4.54
CA PHE A 12 7.04 -19.05 -3.44
C PHE A 12 6.12 -19.79 -2.44
N PRO A 13 6.54 -19.98 -1.18
CA PRO A 13 5.73 -20.71 -0.22
C PRO A 13 4.37 -20.01 -0.06
N ALA A 14 3.31 -20.79 0.16
CA ALA A 14 2.03 -20.25 0.60
C ALA A 14 2.26 -19.32 1.80
N PHE A 15 1.44 -18.31 1.99
CA PHE A 15 1.79 -17.18 2.86
C PHE A 15 2.01 -17.57 4.35
N CYS A 16 1.35 -18.62 4.86
CA CYS A 16 1.67 -19.16 6.20
C CYS A 16 3.07 -19.79 6.24
N GLU A 17 3.44 -20.47 5.17
CA GLU A 17 4.80 -20.88 4.89
C GLU A 17 5.66 -19.67 4.58
N GLY A 18 5.09 -18.59 4.03
CA GLY A 18 5.71 -17.30 3.77
C GLY A 18 6.04 -16.51 5.02
N ILE A 19 5.19 -16.53 6.06
CA ILE A 19 5.54 -15.97 7.38
C ILE A 19 6.69 -16.77 7.98
N GLN A 20 6.64 -18.10 7.89
CA GLN A 20 7.72 -18.94 8.34
C GLN A 20 8.95 -18.78 7.46
N TYR A 21 8.77 -18.69 6.14
CA TYR A 21 9.85 -18.38 5.20
C TYR A 21 10.48 -17.02 5.48
N PHE A 22 9.70 -15.98 5.76
CA PHE A 22 10.21 -14.68 6.18
C PHE A 22 10.92 -14.77 7.54
N ALA A 23 10.35 -15.47 8.51
CA ALA A 23 10.99 -15.69 9.79
C ALA A 23 12.31 -16.47 9.65
N ASP A 24 12.35 -17.47 8.76
CA ASP A 24 13.52 -18.32 8.53
C ASP A 24 14.53 -17.69 7.58
N SER A 25 14.07 -16.90 6.59
CA SER A 25 14.92 -16.25 5.57
C SER A 25 15.44 -14.89 6.03
N PHE A 26 14.74 -14.27 6.98
CA PHE A 26 15.13 -13.04 7.64
C PHE A 26 15.18 -13.25 9.17
N PRO A 27 16.01 -14.19 9.67
CA PRO A 27 16.17 -14.37 11.11
C PRO A 27 16.65 -13.10 11.81
N GLU A 28 17.05 -12.11 11.04
CA GLU A 28 17.51 -10.79 11.45
C GLU A 28 16.51 -9.67 11.10
N ILE A 29 15.23 -9.98 10.84
CA ILE A 29 14.17 -8.94 10.70
C ILE A 29 14.16 -8.01 11.93
N ASP A 30 14.50 -8.54 13.10
CA ASP A 30 14.76 -7.72 14.28
C ASP A 30 16.01 -6.81 14.14
N ARG A 31 16.83 -7.01 13.11
CA ARG A 31 18.01 -6.19 12.76
C ARG A 31 17.86 -5.43 11.44
N LEU A 32 16.65 -5.32 10.90
CA LEU A 32 16.40 -4.50 9.69
C LEU A 32 16.78 -3.02 9.86
N GLY A 33 17.14 -2.59 11.09
CA GLY A 33 17.77 -1.31 11.33
C GLY A 33 19.18 -1.14 10.74
N ALA A 34 19.83 -2.20 10.24
CA ALA A 34 21.19 -2.09 9.69
C ALA A 34 21.21 -1.73 8.19
N GLU A 35 20.18 -2.13 7.43
CA GLU A 35 19.97 -1.75 6.02
C GLU A 35 18.48 -1.56 5.78
N PRO A 36 17.97 -0.36 5.91
CA PRO A 36 16.54 -0.10 5.75
C PRO A 36 16.09 -0.39 4.32
N LEU A 37 15.10 -1.27 4.15
CA LEU A 37 14.53 -1.60 2.84
C LEU A 37 13.92 -0.37 2.13
N LEU A 38 13.54 0.65 2.89
CA LEU A 38 12.90 1.86 2.41
C LEU A 38 13.62 3.13 2.95
N GLY A 39 14.89 3.02 3.36
CA GLY A 39 15.63 4.08 4.07
C GLY A 39 15.66 5.43 3.34
N PRO A 40 15.88 6.52 4.09
CA PRO A 40 15.89 7.89 3.55
C PRO A 40 16.98 8.10 2.50
N ASP A 41 18.09 7.38 2.63
CA ASP A 41 19.25 7.46 1.72
C ASP A 41 19.17 6.48 0.56
N GLN A 42 18.12 5.65 0.50
CA GLN A 42 17.93 4.74 -0.62
C GLN A 42 17.53 5.54 -1.86
N PRO A 43 18.31 5.49 -2.95
CA PRO A 43 17.94 6.19 -4.17
C PRO A 43 16.62 5.62 -4.71
N ALA A 44 15.80 6.49 -5.29
CA ALA A 44 14.63 6.04 -6.03
C ALA A 44 15.05 5.02 -7.10
N LEU A 45 14.20 4.03 -7.37
CA LEU A 45 14.47 3.02 -8.37
C LEU A 45 14.75 3.67 -9.73
N PRO A 46 15.91 3.42 -10.34
CA PRO A 46 16.29 4.08 -11.58
C PRO A 46 15.48 3.57 -12.78
N ASP A 47 14.97 2.34 -12.69
CA ASP A 47 14.19 1.67 -13.73
C ASP A 47 13.12 0.76 -13.13
N ALA A 48 11.88 1.24 -13.14
CA ALA A 48 10.72 0.50 -12.67
C ALA A 48 10.38 -0.75 -13.50
N SER A 49 11.06 -0.97 -14.63
CA SER A 49 10.85 -2.14 -15.49
C SER A 49 11.84 -3.28 -15.24
N SER A 50 12.91 -3.03 -14.49
CA SER A 50 13.93 -4.05 -14.23
C SER A 50 13.42 -5.15 -13.30
N GLU A 51 13.85 -6.38 -13.54
CA GLU A 51 13.48 -7.52 -12.68
C GLU A 51 13.93 -7.30 -11.24
N ALA A 52 15.10 -6.71 -11.03
CA ALA A 52 15.61 -6.37 -9.71
C ALA A 52 14.70 -5.39 -8.97
N ALA A 53 14.21 -4.34 -9.65
CA ALA A 53 13.29 -3.37 -9.06
C ALA A 53 11.94 -4.02 -8.71
N ILE A 54 11.44 -4.88 -9.58
CA ILE A 54 10.20 -5.64 -9.34
C ILE A 54 10.36 -6.55 -8.12
N TYR A 55 11.46 -7.29 -8.05
CA TYR A 55 11.74 -8.18 -6.92
C TYR A 55 11.89 -7.40 -5.62
N GLN A 56 12.61 -6.28 -5.62
CA GLN A 56 12.75 -5.41 -4.45
C GLN A 56 11.38 -4.87 -3.99
N THR A 57 10.50 -4.51 -4.91
CA THR A 57 9.14 -4.05 -4.61
C THR A 57 8.31 -5.16 -3.97
N LEU A 58 8.36 -6.37 -4.52
CA LEU A 58 7.69 -7.54 -3.96
C LEU A 58 8.19 -7.84 -2.55
N LEU A 59 9.50 -7.83 -2.35
CA LEU A 59 10.11 -8.07 -1.05
C LEU A 59 9.68 -7.02 -0.01
N ALA A 60 9.69 -5.74 -0.39
CA ALA A 60 9.23 -4.66 0.48
C ALA A 60 7.73 -4.81 0.82
N ALA A 61 6.88 -5.13 -0.15
CA ALA A 61 5.46 -5.35 0.07
C ALA A 61 5.20 -6.51 1.04
N ASP A 62 5.95 -7.59 0.93
CA ASP A 62 5.82 -8.73 1.83
C ASP A 62 6.36 -8.43 3.23
N ALA A 63 7.44 -7.65 3.36
CA ALA A 63 7.91 -7.16 4.64
C ALA A 63 6.87 -6.27 5.34
N LEU A 64 6.20 -5.39 4.60
CA LEU A 64 5.10 -4.56 5.11
C LEU A 64 3.93 -5.43 5.63
N ARG A 65 3.54 -6.47 4.90
CA ARG A 65 2.50 -7.42 5.32
C ARG A 65 2.90 -8.16 6.58
N TYR A 66 4.12 -8.70 6.60
CA TYR A 66 4.66 -9.43 7.75
C TYR A 66 4.67 -8.56 9.02
N LEU A 67 5.24 -7.36 8.97
CA LEU A 67 5.30 -6.45 10.10
C LEU A 67 3.91 -6.05 10.57
N THR A 68 2.97 -5.80 9.65
CA THR A 68 1.57 -5.50 9.97
C THR A 68 0.94 -6.63 10.77
N LEU A 69 1.18 -7.88 10.38
CA LEU A 69 0.69 -9.05 11.11
C LEU A 69 1.35 -9.21 12.48
N GLN A 70 2.67 -8.99 12.57
CA GLN A 70 3.37 -9.05 13.86
C GLN A 70 2.81 -8.04 14.86
N VAL A 71 2.56 -6.83 14.41
CA VAL A 71 2.07 -5.74 15.25
C VAL A 71 0.61 -5.97 15.67
N THR A 72 -0.25 -6.34 14.74
CA THR A 72 -1.67 -6.58 15.03
C THR A 72 -1.88 -7.87 15.81
N GLY A 73 -1.15 -8.93 15.51
CA GLY A 73 -1.20 -10.21 16.20
C GLY A 73 -0.76 -10.10 17.65
N ALA A 74 0.28 -9.33 17.96
CA ALA A 74 0.77 -9.12 19.32
C ALA A 74 -0.28 -8.54 20.27
N LYS A 75 -1.22 -7.76 19.75
CA LYS A 75 -2.31 -7.14 20.53
C LYS A 75 -3.67 -7.78 20.26
N SER A 76 -3.75 -8.83 19.45
CA SER A 76 -5.00 -9.44 18.99
C SER A 76 -6.01 -8.38 18.52
N SER A 77 -5.52 -7.36 17.82
CA SER A 77 -6.30 -6.17 17.50
C SER A 77 -5.77 -5.44 16.27
N GLY A 78 -6.68 -5.11 15.35
CA GLY A 78 -6.41 -4.41 14.10
C GLY A 78 -7.05 -5.11 12.91
N HIS A 79 -6.88 -4.52 11.73
CA HIS A 79 -7.46 -5.02 10.47
C HIS A 79 -6.35 -5.21 9.42
N PRO A 80 -5.49 -6.23 9.56
CA PRO A 80 -4.33 -6.42 8.68
C PRO A 80 -4.71 -6.67 7.23
N GLY A 81 -5.88 -7.30 6.98
CA GLY A 81 -6.31 -7.65 5.62
C GLY A 81 -6.55 -6.45 4.71
N GLY A 82 -7.02 -5.32 5.24
CA GLY A 82 -7.19 -4.09 4.46
C GLY A 82 -5.85 -3.54 3.98
N PHE A 83 -4.86 -3.45 4.87
CA PHE A 83 -3.53 -2.98 4.48
C PHE A 83 -2.79 -3.98 3.61
N ALA A 84 -2.94 -5.29 3.84
CA ALA A 84 -2.27 -6.31 3.04
C ALA A 84 -2.55 -6.15 1.53
N SER A 85 -3.79 -5.75 1.17
CA SER A 85 -4.13 -5.42 -0.21
C SER A 85 -3.56 -4.07 -0.71
N SER A 86 -3.03 -3.23 0.18
CA SER A 86 -2.39 -1.96 -0.18
C SER A 86 -0.86 -2.06 -0.30
N ALA A 87 -0.28 -3.13 0.22
CA ALA A 87 1.16 -3.22 0.47
C ALA A 87 2.02 -3.07 -0.80
N ASP A 88 1.61 -3.67 -1.94
CA ASP A 88 2.34 -3.54 -3.20
C ASP A 88 2.38 -2.10 -3.72
N ALA A 89 1.24 -1.40 -3.66
CA ALA A 89 1.16 -0.01 -4.09
C ALA A 89 1.96 0.92 -3.16
N VAL A 90 1.90 0.69 -1.84
CA VAL A 90 2.67 1.45 -0.85
C VAL A 90 4.17 1.23 -1.06
N ALA A 91 4.62 -0.02 -1.22
CA ALA A 91 6.02 -0.36 -1.48
C ALA A 91 6.51 0.27 -2.80
N ALA A 92 5.73 0.16 -3.88
CA ALA A 92 6.07 0.73 -5.17
C ALA A 92 6.28 2.25 -5.09
N LEU A 93 5.36 2.98 -4.48
CA LEU A 93 5.45 4.43 -4.33
C LEU A 93 6.62 4.86 -3.45
N HIS A 94 6.89 4.14 -2.35
CA HIS A 94 8.06 4.40 -1.50
C HIS A 94 9.38 4.23 -2.26
N LEU A 95 9.52 3.12 -2.99
CA LEU A 95 10.73 2.82 -3.76
C LEU A 95 10.91 3.75 -4.96
N LEU A 96 9.83 4.33 -5.49
CA LEU A 96 9.87 5.40 -6.46
C LEU A 96 10.22 6.78 -5.85
N GLY A 97 10.47 6.85 -4.53
CA GLY A 97 10.86 8.06 -3.82
C GLY A 97 9.68 8.94 -3.36
N HIS A 98 8.44 8.47 -3.49
CA HIS A 98 7.24 9.22 -3.10
C HIS A 98 6.85 8.93 -1.65
N ARG A 99 7.46 9.67 -0.71
CA ARG A 99 7.29 9.47 0.74
C ARG A 99 6.19 10.34 1.37
N ASN A 100 5.64 11.32 0.65
CA ASN A 100 4.56 12.17 1.12
C ASN A 100 3.20 11.48 1.02
N MET A 101 3.13 10.24 1.53
CA MET A 101 1.94 9.42 1.44
C MET A 101 0.96 9.73 2.56
N VAL A 102 -0.30 9.79 2.20
CA VAL A 102 -1.43 9.91 3.10
C VAL A 102 -2.31 8.66 2.97
N THR A 103 -3.01 8.28 4.01
CA THR A 103 -4.09 7.30 3.91
C THR A 103 -5.39 7.90 4.42
N GLU A 104 -6.47 7.59 3.75
CA GLU A 104 -7.80 7.88 4.29
C GLU A 104 -8.31 6.78 5.22
N VAL A 105 -7.66 5.61 5.17
CA VAL A 105 -8.09 4.41 5.90
C VAL A 105 -7.36 4.34 7.24
N GLY A 106 -7.95 4.87 8.29
CA GLY A 106 -7.32 4.96 9.61
C GLY A 106 -6.83 3.64 10.18
N HIS A 107 -7.55 2.55 9.93
CA HIS A 107 -7.18 1.22 10.39
C HIS A 107 -6.01 0.57 9.59
N HIS A 108 -5.52 1.24 8.54
CA HIS A 108 -4.26 0.87 7.89
C HIS A 108 -3.02 1.34 8.67
N ALA A 109 -3.18 2.02 9.80
CA ALA A 109 -2.10 2.52 10.63
C ALA A 109 -0.98 1.50 10.90
N PRO A 110 -1.23 0.22 11.25
CA PRO A 110 -0.16 -0.76 11.45
C PRO A 110 0.76 -0.90 10.26
N GLY A 111 0.22 -0.88 9.06
CA GLY A 111 1.00 -0.98 7.82
C GLY A 111 1.81 0.28 7.52
N PHE A 112 1.27 1.47 7.80
CA PHE A 112 2.02 2.72 7.67
C PHE A 112 3.13 2.81 8.71
N TYR A 113 2.92 2.34 9.95
CA TYR A 113 4.00 2.21 10.92
C TYR A 113 5.06 1.20 10.47
N SER A 114 4.64 0.14 9.78
CA SER A 114 5.58 -0.82 9.19
C SER A 114 6.45 -0.16 8.11
N ALA A 115 5.87 0.71 7.28
CA ALA A 115 6.65 1.48 6.31
C ALA A 115 7.61 2.46 6.99
N MET A 116 7.15 3.17 8.04
CA MET A 116 7.97 4.08 8.84
C MET A 116 9.06 3.35 9.64
N PHE A 117 8.85 2.08 10.00
CA PHE A 117 9.89 1.25 10.60
C PHE A 117 10.95 0.88 9.57
N LEU A 118 10.53 0.46 8.37
CA LEU A 118 11.45 0.09 7.28
C LEU A 118 12.23 1.28 6.71
N ASP A 119 11.71 2.51 6.86
CA ASP A 119 12.42 3.73 6.45
C ASP A 119 13.15 4.43 7.61
N THR A 120 13.19 3.80 8.78
CA THR A 120 13.83 4.29 10.01
C THR A 120 13.19 5.52 10.65
N SER A 121 12.06 6.02 10.15
CA SER A 121 11.38 7.21 10.69
C SER A 121 10.88 7.04 12.14
N LEU A 122 10.78 5.79 12.64
CA LEU A 122 10.35 5.52 14.02
C LEU A 122 11.49 5.50 15.03
N GLU A 123 12.75 5.64 14.61
CA GLU A 123 13.91 5.60 15.53
C GLU A 123 13.89 6.74 16.55
N ASP A 124 13.43 7.93 16.17
CA ASP A 124 13.26 9.07 17.07
C ASP A 124 12.25 8.81 18.20
N MET A 125 11.37 7.82 18.01
CA MET A 125 10.45 7.34 19.05
C MET A 125 11.05 6.21 19.90
N GLY A 126 12.32 5.82 19.67
CA GLY A 126 12.97 4.69 20.32
C GLY A 126 12.38 3.35 19.91
N ILE A 127 11.97 3.23 18.65
CA ILE A 127 11.47 1.98 18.03
C ILE A 127 12.51 1.52 17.02
N HIS A 128 13.31 0.54 17.44
CA HIS A 128 14.44 0.03 16.67
C HIS A 128 14.28 -1.44 16.27
N THR A 129 13.34 -2.13 16.89
CA THR A 129 13.11 -3.56 16.65
C THR A 129 11.63 -3.87 16.42
N VAL A 130 11.36 -5.01 15.80
CA VAL A 130 9.97 -5.52 15.66
C VAL A 130 9.34 -5.74 17.04
N SER A 131 10.14 -6.12 18.04
CA SER A 131 9.67 -6.24 19.42
C SER A 131 9.21 -4.90 20.00
N ASP A 132 9.90 -3.80 19.70
CA ASP A 132 9.47 -2.45 20.10
C ASP A 132 8.14 -2.09 19.43
N MET A 133 8.00 -2.33 18.13
CA MET A 133 6.73 -2.11 17.42
C MET A 133 5.57 -2.89 18.05
N ARG A 134 5.76 -4.18 18.33
CA ARG A 134 4.76 -5.06 18.94
C ARG A 134 4.35 -4.56 20.33
N THR A 135 5.32 -4.12 21.13
CA THR A 135 5.09 -3.63 22.49
C THR A 135 4.39 -2.28 22.48
N ARG A 136 4.84 -1.37 21.60
CA ARG A 136 4.38 0.03 21.54
C ARG A 136 3.06 0.22 20.78
N PHE A 137 2.63 -0.77 19.98
CA PHE A 137 1.36 -0.65 19.27
C PHE A 137 0.18 -0.61 20.24
N ARG A 138 -0.73 0.34 20.03
CA ARG A 138 -1.90 0.65 20.86
C ARG A 138 -1.57 1.03 22.31
N GLU A 139 -0.36 1.50 22.55
CA GLU A 139 -0.01 2.12 23.83
C GLU A 139 -0.20 3.65 23.77
N ARG A 140 -0.52 4.26 24.92
CA ARG A 140 -0.87 5.69 25.02
C ARG A 140 0.19 6.65 24.45
N HIS A 141 1.47 6.30 24.61
CA HIS A 141 2.62 7.08 24.13
C HIS A 141 3.43 6.32 23.09
N GLY A 142 2.78 5.40 22.39
CA GLY A 142 3.35 4.58 21.34
C GLY A 142 2.65 4.78 20.01
N LEU A 143 2.53 3.69 19.26
CA LEU A 143 1.88 3.65 17.95
C LEU A 143 0.37 3.45 18.12
N LEU A 144 -0.42 4.47 17.90
CA LEU A 144 -1.87 4.41 18.08
C LEU A 144 -2.56 3.52 17.04
N GLY A 145 -3.77 3.05 17.34
CA GLY A 145 -4.54 2.19 16.44
C GLY A 145 -4.99 2.86 15.13
N HIS A 146 -4.97 4.20 15.08
CA HIS A 146 -5.15 5.04 13.90
C HIS A 146 -3.98 6.02 13.85
N LEU A 147 -3.61 6.46 12.65
CA LEU A 147 -2.53 7.43 12.50
C LEU A 147 -2.88 8.74 13.21
N SER A 148 -1.93 9.27 13.97
CA SER A 148 -2.09 10.48 14.75
C SER A 148 -0.97 11.47 14.44
N GLY A 149 -1.30 12.75 14.36
CA GLY A 149 -0.32 13.82 14.19
C GLY A 149 0.72 13.95 15.32
N ALA A 150 0.59 13.16 16.39
CA ALA A 150 1.62 13.04 17.43
C ALA A 150 2.80 12.14 17.04
N ILE A 151 2.70 11.40 15.94
CA ILE A 151 3.78 10.55 15.42
C ILE A 151 4.72 11.42 14.58
N PRO A 152 6.01 11.55 14.94
CA PRO A 152 6.98 12.30 14.15
C PRO A 152 7.08 11.78 12.71
N GLY A 153 7.22 12.69 11.75
CA GLY A 153 7.32 12.34 10.34
C GLY A 153 6.01 11.96 9.65
N LEU A 154 4.90 11.79 10.39
CA LEU A 154 3.61 11.52 9.79
C LEU A 154 3.02 12.78 9.17
N LEU A 155 2.70 12.72 7.88
CA LEU A 155 2.22 13.87 7.13
C LEU A 155 0.82 14.32 7.55
N ALA A 156 -0.08 13.36 7.84
CA ALA A 156 -1.45 13.64 8.22
C ALA A 156 -2.03 12.54 9.12
N PRO A 157 -2.90 12.89 10.07
CA PRO A 157 -3.66 11.89 10.81
C PRO A 157 -4.67 11.20 9.90
N ALA A 158 -5.08 9.98 10.26
CA ALA A 158 -6.14 9.25 9.60
C ALA A 158 -7.14 8.74 10.65
N GLY A 159 -8.24 9.42 10.80
CA GLY A 159 -9.35 9.05 11.67
C GLY A 159 -10.60 8.74 10.86
N PRO A 160 -11.45 9.73 10.57
CA PRO A 160 -12.63 9.56 9.75
C PRO A 160 -12.27 9.21 8.29
N LEU A 161 -12.99 8.25 7.70
CA LEU A 161 -12.85 7.87 6.31
C LEU A 161 -13.04 9.07 5.37
N GLY A 162 -12.23 9.16 4.33
CA GLY A 162 -12.29 10.17 3.30
C GLY A 162 -11.54 11.47 3.59
N GLN A 163 -11.23 11.79 4.84
CA GLN A 163 -10.54 13.04 5.18
C GLN A 163 -9.11 13.12 4.62
N GLY A 164 -8.44 11.98 4.48
CA GLY A 164 -7.08 11.91 3.92
C GLY A 164 -6.95 12.57 2.55
N GLN A 165 -8.02 12.57 1.75
CA GLN A 165 -8.05 13.22 0.44
C GLN A 165 -7.79 14.72 0.54
N HIS A 166 -8.41 15.39 1.50
CA HIS A 166 -8.25 16.82 1.70
C HIS A 166 -6.85 17.19 2.20
N PHE A 167 -6.24 16.34 3.04
CA PHE A 167 -4.85 16.54 3.48
C PHE A 167 -3.87 16.38 2.31
N ALA A 168 -4.04 15.34 1.49
CA ALA A 168 -3.20 15.14 0.31
C ALA A 168 -3.38 16.26 -0.71
N LEU A 169 -4.61 16.70 -0.95
CA LEU A 169 -4.91 17.82 -1.86
C LEU A 169 -4.32 19.13 -1.34
N ALA A 170 -4.41 19.41 -0.05
CA ALA A 170 -3.80 20.59 0.56
C ALA A 170 -2.27 20.55 0.46
N GLY A 171 -1.64 19.40 0.73
CA GLY A 171 -0.21 19.19 0.54
C GLY A 171 0.22 19.43 -0.91
N ALA A 172 -0.49 18.87 -1.86
CA ALA A 172 -0.25 19.06 -3.28
C ALA A 172 -0.42 20.53 -3.72
N TYR A 173 -1.39 21.22 -3.18
CA TYR A 173 -1.59 22.65 -3.42
C TYR A 173 -0.42 23.50 -2.91
N LEU A 174 0.09 23.20 -1.71
CA LEU A 174 1.17 23.96 -1.07
C LEU A 174 2.56 23.63 -1.61
N HIS A 175 2.77 22.40 -2.12
CA HIS A 175 4.06 21.90 -2.55
C HIS A 175 3.97 21.29 -3.96
N ARG A 176 3.98 22.15 -4.98
CA ARG A 176 3.77 21.77 -6.38
C ARG A 176 4.87 20.91 -6.99
N ASP A 177 6.02 20.89 -6.37
CA ASP A 177 7.22 20.12 -6.75
C ASP A 177 7.23 18.69 -6.21
N LYS A 178 6.26 18.34 -5.33
CA LYS A 178 6.19 17.04 -4.65
C LYS A 178 4.89 16.32 -4.99
N LEU A 179 4.97 15.00 -5.14
CA LEU A 179 3.78 14.16 -5.28
C LEU A 179 3.16 13.88 -3.91
N PHE A 180 1.83 13.89 -3.85
CA PHE A 180 1.05 13.53 -2.67
C PHE A 180 0.13 12.36 -2.98
N PRO A 181 0.63 11.12 -2.88
CA PRO A 181 -0.20 9.94 -3.00
C PRO A 181 -1.13 9.81 -1.79
N VAL A 182 -2.36 9.37 -2.03
CA VAL A 182 -3.32 9.06 -0.96
C VAL A 182 -3.98 7.73 -1.21
N THR A 183 -3.81 6.78 -0.28
CA THR A 183 -4.45 5.47 -0.39
C THR A 183 -5.91 5.53 0.02
N ILE A 184 -6.77 4.95 -0.80
CA ILE A 184 -8.22 4.87 -0.65
C ILE A 184 -8.62 3.41 -0.62
N GLY A 185 -9.42 3.00 0.37
CA GLY A 185 -10.15 1.74 0.30
C GLY A 185 -11.43 1.90 -0.52
N ASP A 186 -11.83 0.89 -1.26
CA ASP A 186 -13.06 0.92 -2.06
C ASP A 186 -14.33 1.06 -1.21
N GLY A 187 -14.28 0.66 0.07
CA GLY A 187 -15.32 0.98 1.06
C GLY A 187 -15.48 2.48 1.31
N GLY A 188 -14.40 3.24 1.14
CA GLY A 188 -14.39 4.69 1.34
C GLY A 188 -15.02 5.48 0.19
N LEU A 189 -15.16 4.91 -1.01
CA LEU A 189 -15.71 5.64 -2.16
C LEU A 189 -17.14 6.15 -1.96
N GLY A 190 -17.87 5.63 -0.98
CA GLY A 190 -19.18 6.13 -0.59
C GLY A 190 -19.16 7.30 0.40
N GLU A 191 -18.00 7.67 0.91
CA GLU A 191 -17.89 8.69 1.94
C GLU A 191 -18.03 10.11 1.36
N PRO A 192 -18.84 10.98 1.99
CA PRO A 192 -19.05 12.35 1.51
C PRO A 192 -17.76 13.15 1.37
N TYR A 193 -16.78 12.92 2.23
CA TYR A 193 -15.48 13.61 2.19
C TYR A 193 -14.69 13.32 0.91
N ILE A 194 -14.76 12.09 0.38
CA ILE A 194 -14.11 11.75 -0.90
C ILE A 194 -14.79 12.50 -2.03
N MET A 195 -16.10 12.49 -2.09
CA MET A 195 -16.87 13.21 -3.12
C MET A 195 -16.57 14.71 -3.09
N SER A 196 -16.53 15.30 -1.89
CA SER A 196 -16.19 16.69 -1.69
C SER A 196 -14.76 17.01 -2.16
N ALA A 197 -13.78 16.15 -1.85
CA ALA A 197 -12.41 16.34 -2.31
C ALA A 197 -12.30 16.29 -3.84
N PHE A 198 -12.96 15.33 -4.49
CA PHE A 198 -12.98 15.24 -5.94
C PHE A 198 -13.65 16.45 -6.61
N GLN A 199 -14.75 16.93 -6.02
CA GLN A 199 -15.42 18.13 -6.51
C GLN A 199 -14.50 19.36 -6.40
N HIS A 200 -13.83 19.54 -5.26
CA HIS A 200 -12.85 20.62 -5.09
C HIS A 200 -11.70 20.49 -6.09
N PHE A 201 -11.14 19.29 -6.23
CA PHE A 201 -10.06 19.02 -7.17
C PHE A 201 -10.48 19.33 -8.61
N ALA A 202 -11.67 18.89 -9.04
CA ALA A 202 -12.15 19.11 -10.40
C ALA A 202 -12.45 20.59 -10.71
N THR A 203 -12.96 21.36 -9.73
CA THR A 203 -13.55 22.69 -9.97
C THR A 203 -12.69 23.82 -9.44
N ALA A 204 -12.16 23.71 -8.21
CA ALA A 204 -11.49 24.81 -7.54
C ALA A 204 -9.96 24.81 -7.74
N TYR A 205 -9.38 23.66 -8.06
CA TYR A 205 -7.93 23.48 -8.18
C TYR A 205 -7.52 22.83 -9.51
N PRO A 206 -7.86 23.45 -10.67
CA PRO A 206 -7.62 22.85 -11.97
C PRO A 206 -6.13 22.67 -12.30
N ASP A 207 -5.26 23.40 -11.65
CA ASP A 207 -3.82 23.38 -11.81
C ASP A 207 -3.09 22.47 -10.81
N VAL A 208 -3.80 21.86 -9.85
CA VAL A 208 -3.23 20.86 -8.95
C VAL A 208 -3.26 19.50 -9.64
N THR A 209 -2.10 18.99 -10.02
CA THR A 209 -1.98 17.68 -10.69
C THR A 209 -1.16 16.68 -9.90
N ASN A 210 -0.34 17.15 -8.97
CA ASN A 210 0.54 16.38 -8.10
C ASN A 210 -0.17 15.73 -6.88
N TYR A 211 -1.49 15.65 -6.90
CA TYR A 211 -2.35 14.85 -6.03
C TYR A 211 -2.64 13.53 -6.73
N LEU A 212 -2.27 12.39 -6.11
CA LEU A 212 -2.40 11.07 -6.71
C LEU A 212 -3.25 10.14 -5.82
N PRO A 213 -4.54 10.01 -6.10
CA PRO A 213 -5.35 8.97 -5.47
C PRO A 213 -4.91 7.57 -5.88
N VAL A 214 -4.81 6.68 -4.91
CA VAL A 214 -4.44 5.27 -5.08
C VAL A 214 -5.56 4.41 -4.51
N LEU A 215 -6.47 3.99 -5.38
CA LEU A 215 -7.58 3.12 -4.99
C LEU A 215 -7.09 1.68 -4.82
N VAL A 216 -7.26 1.14 -3.63
CA VAL A 216 -7.13 -0.29 -3.36
C VAL A 216 -8.51 -0.91 -3.41
N TRP A 217 -8.81 -1.55 -4.53
CA TRP A 217 -10.10 -2.14 -4.81
C TRP A 217 -10.09 -3.64 -4.50
N ASN A 218 -10.46 -3.98 -3.27
CA ASN A 218 -10.48 -5.36 -2.79
C ASN A 218 -11.88 -5.96 -2.63
N GLY A 219 -12.92 -5.20 -2.94
CA GLY A 219 -14.32 -5.63 -2.92
C GLY A 219 -15.00 -5.57 -1.56
N TYR A 220 -14.31 -5.12 -0.52
CA TYR A 220 -14.84 -5.15 0.84
C TYR A 220 -14.69 -3.83 1.59
N SER A 221 -15.73 -3.48 2.35
CA SER A 221 -15.74 -2.45 3.37
C SER A 221 -15.69 -3.12 4.74
N GLN A 222 -14.51 -3.27 5.30
CA GLN A 222 -14.25 -4.09 6.49
C GLN A 222 -14.77 -5.53 6.33
N GLU A 223 -15.99 -5.85 6.78
CA GLU A 223 -16.58 -7.20 6.78
C GLU A 223 -17.63 -7.41 5.69
N HIS A 224 -18.08 -6.34 5.06
CA HIS A 224 -19.14 -6.39 4.03
C HIS A 224 -18.59 -6.06 2.65
N HIS A 225 -19.30 -6.51 1.61
CA HIS A 225 -19.00 -6.08 0.25
C HIS A 225 -19.12 -4.56 0.14
N SER A 226 -18.13 -3.95 -0.51
CA SER A 226 -18.19 -2.52 -0.81
C SER A 226 -19.27 -2.24 -1.85
N MET A 227 -19.78 -1.01 -1.88
CA MET A 227 -20.80 -0.59 -2.85
C MET A 227 -20.34 -0.70 -4.31
N VAL A 228 -19.03 -0.78 -4.54
CA VAL A 228 -18.42 -0.91 -5.86
C VAL A 228 -17.90 -2.32 -6.16
N SER A 229 -18.15 -3.27 -5.26
CA SER A 229 -17.64 -4.65 -5.39
C SER A 229 -18.08 -5.35 -6.69
N LEU A 230 -19.26 -5.03 -7.20
CA LEU A 230 -19.81 -5.60 -8.43
C LEU A 230 -19.50 -4.77 -9.70
N TRP A 231 -18.72 -3.69 -9.58
CA TRP A 231 -18.35 -2.91 -10.76
C TRP A 231 -17.31 -3.64 -11.60
N ASP A 232 -17.44 -3.51 -12.91
CA ASP A 232 -16.38 -3.87 -13.83
C ASP A 232 -15.30 -2.77 -13.92
N ASN A 233 -14.17 -3.09 -14.54
CA ASN A 233 -13.06 -2.18 -14.69
C ASN A 233 -13.41 -0.94 -15.53
N GLY A 234 -14.29 -1.10 -16.54
CA GLY A 234 -14.75 0.00 -17.39
C GLY A 234 -15.57 1.02 -16.62
N ARG A 235 -16.51 0.54 -15.79
CA ARG A 235 -17.32 1.40 -14.93
C ARG A 235 -16.46 2.14 -13.89
N MET A 236 -15.52 1.44 -13.27
CA MET A 236 -14.60 2.06 -12.32
C MET A 236 -13.76 3.15 -13.00
N ALA A 237 -13.15 2.86 -14.15
CA ALA A 237 -12.38 3.84 -14.89
C ALA A 237 -13.25 5.04 -15.36
N GLY A 238 -14.48 4.79 -15.77
CA GLY A 238 -15.44 5.83 -16.12
C GLY A 238 -15.78 6.75 -14.95
N TYR A 239 -15.95 6.19 -13.77
CA TYR A 239 -16.16 6.96 -12.53
C TYR A 239 -15.03 7.96 -12.27
N TRP A 240 -13.78 7.50 -12.33
CA TRP A 240 -12.62 8.38 -12.11
C TRP A 240 -12.49 9.47 -13.16
N ARG A 241 -12.72 9.14 -14.44
CA ARG A 241 -12.73 10.15 -15.51
C ARG A 241 -13.81 11.21 -15.32
N ALA A 242 -15.01 10.80 -14.85
CA ALA A 242 -16.10 11.73 -14.55
C ALA A 242 -15.75 12.69 -13.40
N HIS A 243 -14.79 12.34 -12.54
CA HIS A 243 -14.28 13.20 -11.48
C HIS A 243 -13.02 14.00 -11.87
N GLY A 244 -12.70 14.07 -13.16
CA GLY A 244 -11.64 14.92 -13.70
C GLY A 244 -10.25 14.31 -13.71
N PHE A 245 -10.13 12.98 -13.62
CA PHE A 245 -8.86 12.28 -13.81
C PHE A 245 -8.67 11.92 -15.27
N ASP A 246 -7.69 12.54 -15.93
CA ASP A 246 -7.41 12.33 -17.34
C ASP A 246 -6.83 10.94 -17.61
N GLU A 247 -5.98 10.48 -16.69
CA GLU A 247 -5.29 9.20 -16.78
C GLU A 247 -5.67 8.28 -15.63
N VAL A 248 -6.24 7.14 -15.99
CA VAL A 248 -6.64 6.09 -15.03
C VAL A 248 -5.75 4.87 -15.28
N HIS A 249 -4.82 4.64 -14.37
CA HIS A 249 -3.94 3.49 -14.39
C HIS A 249 -4.57 2.38 -13.54
N LEU A 250 -5.07 1.32 -14.18
CA LEU A 250 -5.73 0.21 -13.50
C LEU A 250 -4.95 -1.09 -13.71
N VAL A 251 -4.64 -1.75 -12.61
CA VAL A 251 -4.00 -3.08 -12.58
C VAL A 251 -4.96 -4.04 -11.89
N ASP A 252 -5.40 -5.07 -12.59
CA ASP A 252 -6.31 -6.09 -12.08
C ASP A 252 -5.53 -7.40 -11.87
N ALA A 253 -5.53 -7.92 -10.66
CA ALA A 253 -4.83 -9.16 -10.30
C ALA A 253 -5.25 -10.35 -11.15
N ARG A 254 -6.49 -10.35 -11.67
CA ARG A 254 -6.98 -11.45 -12.54
C ARG A 254 -6.19 -11.62 -13.82
N ASP A 255 -5.61 -10.55 -14.33
CA ASP A 255 -4.84 -10.56 -15.57
C ASP A 255 -3.49 -11.32 -15.39
N PHE A 256 -3.14 -11.65 -14.16
CA PHE A 256 -1.88 -12.31 -13.77
C PHE A 256 -2.09 -13.65 -13.06
N ALA A 257 -3.34 -14.08 -12.85
CA ALA A 257 -3.64 -15.34 -12.18
C ALA A 257 -3.13 -16.53 -13.00
N ASP A 258 -2.55 -17.52 -12.31
CA ASP A 258 -2.04 -18.74 -12.94
C ASP A 258 -3.16 -19.59 -13.58
N THR A 259 -4.40 -19.38 -13.15
CA THR A 259 -5.59 -20.02 -13.71
C THR A 259 -6.60 -18.95 -14.16
N PRO A 260 -6.95 -18.89 -15.46
CA PRO A 260 -7.85 -17.87 -16.00
C PRO A 260 -9.23 -17.80 -15.36
N ASP A 261 -9.71 -18.94 -14.85
CA ASP A 261 -11.04 -19.08 -14.23
C ASP A 261 -11.01 -18.90 -12.70
N ALA A 262 -9.85 -18.56 -12.12
CA ALA A 262 -9.78 -18.30 -10.69
C ALA A 262 -10.71 -17.14 -10.31
N PRO A 263 -11.60 -17.32 -9.32
CA PRO A 263 -12.45 -16.21 -8.86
C PRO A 263 -11.55 -15.03 -8.46
N VAL A 264 -11.98 -13.81 -8.76
CA VAL A 264 -11.26 -12.55 -8.45
C VAL A 264 -10.80 -12.45 -7.00
N TYR A 265 -11.45 -13.19 -6.14
CA TYR A 265 -11.23 -13.29 -4.71
C TYR A 265 -10.79 -14.69 -4.29
N ALA A 266 -10.25 -15.46 -5.24
CA ALA A 266 -9.67 -16.74 -4.92
C ALA A 266 -8.43 -16.58 -4.05
N ASP A 267 -8.24 -17.58 -3.27
CA ASP A 267 -7.15 -17.82 -2.38
C ASP A 267 -5.77 -17.46 -3.01
N SER A 268 -4.85 -16.97 -2.20
CA SER A 268 -3.46 -16.67 -2.59
C SER A 268 -2.69 -17.88 -3.16
N THR A 269 -3.22 -19.09 -3.03
CA THR A 269 -2.70 -20.29 -3.69
C THR A 269 -2.79 -20.25 -5.21
N THR A 270 -3.59 -19.34 -5.78
CA THR A 270 -3.72 -19.15 -7.23
C THR A 270 -2.64 -18.25 -7.83
N PHE A 271 -1.80 -17.65 -7.00
CA PHE A 271 -0.69 -16.80 -7.42
C PHE A 271 0.65 -17.43 -7.03
N GLY A 272 1.27 -18.15 -7.95
CA GLY A 272 2.66 -18.56 -7.83
C GLY A 272 3.62 -17.36 -7.87
N PHE A 273 4.90 -17.62 -7.61
CA PHE A 273 5.93 -16.58 -7.57
C PHE A 273 5.99 -15.74 -8.86
N ALA A 274 5.93 -16.41 -10.02
CA ALA A 274 5.98 -15.73 -11.33
C ALA A 274 4.79 -14.78 -11.53
N ALA A 275 3.58 -15.21 -11.16
CA ALA A 275 2.38 -14.39 -11.23
C ALA A 275 2.47 -13.19 -10.27
N ARG A 276 2.98 -13.37 -9.06
CA ARG A 276 3.20 -12.29 -8.10
C ARG A 276 4.23 -11.29 -8.61
N MET A 277 5.35 -11.76 -9.17
CA MET A 277 6.35 -10.90 -9.79
C MET A 277 5.75 -10.08 -10.94
N ALA A 278 4.96 -10.73 -11.81
CA ALA A 278 4.31 -10.05 -12.93
C ALA A 278 3.29 -8.99 -12.45
N PHE A 279 2.46 -9.32 -11.48
CA PHE A 279 1.48 -8.40 -10.89
C PHE A 279 2.14 -7.22 -10.18
N THR A 280 3.13 -7.47 -9.30
CA THR A 280 3.90 -6.41 -8.62
C THR A 280 4.63 -5.54 -9.63
N GLY A 281 5.18 -6.12 -10.69
CA GLY A 281 5.82 -5.38 -11.79
C GLY A 281 4.84 -4.48 -12.54
N ALA A 282 3.61 -4.95 -12.76
CA ALA A 282 2.56 -4.13 -13.36
C ALA A 282 2.15 -2.96 -12.45
N ILE A 283 2.04 -3.19 -11.14
CA ILE A 283 1.76 -2.13 -10.15
C ILE A 283 2.89 -1.11 -10.14
N LEU A 284 4.15 -1.55 -10.09
CA LEU A 284 5.31 -0.66 -10.08
C LEU A 284 5.35 0.23 -11.32
N LYS A 285 5.15 -0.36 -12.51
CA LYS A 285 5.08 0.39 -13.78
C LYS A 285 3.91 1.36 -13.82
N ALA A 286 2.74 0.95 -13.34
CA ALA A 286 1.56 1.81 -13.29
C ALA A 286 1.74 2.96 -12.29
N ALA A 287 2.34 2.70 -11.12
CA ALA A 287 2.65 3.72 -10.11
C ALA A 287 3.66 4.74 -10.65
N ASP A 288 4.71 4.29 -11.34
CA ASP A 288 5.70 5.15 -11.97
C ASP A 288 5.07 6.01 -13.10
N ALA A 289 4.25 5.41 -13.96
CA ALA A 289 3.54 6.14 -15.01
C ALA A 289 2.56 7.17 -14.45
N ALA A 290 1.75 6.80 -13.46
CA ALA A 290 0.81 7.70 -12.79
C ALA A 290 1.53 8.86 -12.09
N SER A 291 2.66 8.58 -11.43
CA SER A 291 3.48 9.58 -10.75
C SER A 291 4.08 10.58 -11.73
N ARG A 292 4.65 10.10 -12.84
CA ARG A 292 5.17 10.97 -13.91
C ARG A 292 4.08 11.82 -14.56
N SER A 293 2.93 11.25 -14.83
CA SER A 293 1.78 11.97 -15.36
C SER A 293 1.35 13.10 -14.42
N ALA A 294 1.19 12.79 -13.13
CA ALA A 294 0.81 13.75 -12.12
C ALA A 294 1.83 14.92 -12.01
N LEU A 295 3.11 14.60 -11.98
CA LEU A 295 4.19 15.60 -11.92
C LEU A 295 4.40 16.38 -13.23
N SER A 296 3.93 15.84 -14.36
CA SER A 296 3.99 16.52 -15.67
C SER A 296 2.76 17.37 -16.01
N GLY A 297 1.86 17.57 -15.06
CA GLY A 297 0.69 18.43 -15.23
C GLY A 297 -0.58 17.72 -15.71
N ARG A 298 -0.65 16.39 -15.61
CA ARG A 298 -1.84 15.61 -15.93
C ARG A 298 -2.46 15.01 -14.66
N ARG A 299 -3.78 15.03 -14.58
CA ARG A 299 -4.48 14.44 -13.45
C ARG A 299 -4.56 12.93 -13.60
N ALA A 300 -3.87 12.22 -12.72
CA ALA A 300 -3.77 10.76 -12.77
C ALA A 300 -4.32 10.11 -11.50
N CYS A 301 -4.78 8.87 -11.60
CA CYS A 301 -5.05 8.00 -10.46
C CYS A 301 -4.51 6.60 -10.72
N LEU A 302 -4.19 5.90 -9.64
CA LEU A 302 -3.80 4.49 -9.66
C LEU A 302 -4.91 3.64 -9.03
N ILE A 303 -5.30 2.56 -9.68
CA ILE A 303 -6.27 1.60 -9.19
C ILE A 303 -5.61 0.23 -9.16
N VAL A 304 -5.52 -0.36 -7.97
CA VAL A 304 -5.02 -1.72 -7.79
C VAL A 304 -6.18 -2.60 -7.32
N LYS A 305 -6.61 -3.50 -8.19
CA LYS A 305 -7.68 -4.44 -7.92
C LYS A 305 -7.11 -5.80 -7.58
N GLN A 306 -7.36 -6.26 -6.37
CA GLN A 306 -6.86 -7.53 -5.88
C GLN A 306 -7.69 -8.08 -4.73
N LEU A 307 -7.39 -9.29 -4.29
CA LEU A 307 -8.04 -9.93 -3.16
C LEU A 307 -7.81 -9.17 -1.86
N LYS A 308 -8.86 -9.02 -1.04
CA LYS A 308 -8.69 -8.54 0.33
C LYS A 308 -7.78 -9.48 1.11
N GLY A 309 -6.74 -8.91 1.72
CA GLY A 309 -5.73 -9.72 2.42
C GLY A 309 -4.75 -10.43 1.48
N ALA A 310 -4.59 -9.95 0.24
CA ALA A 310 -3.62 -10.51 -0.70
C ALA A 310 -2.24 -10.68 -0.05
N GLY A 311 -1.64 -11.85 -0.22
CA GLY A 311 -0.37 -12.23 0.41
C GLY A 311 -0.47 -12.61 1.90
N VAL A 312 -1.67 -12.58 2.50
CA VAL A 312 -1.91 -13.04 3.87
C VAL A 312 -2.83 -14.26 3.83
N HIS A 313 -2.25 -15.42 3.99
CA HIS A 313 -3.01 -16.66 4.17
C HIS A 313 -3.41 -16.79 5.63
N ALA A 314 -4.59 -16.32 5.97
CA ALA A 314 -5.18 -16.67 7.24
C ALA A 314 -6.56 -17.25 6.95
N THR A 315 -6.72 -18.54 7.13
CA THR A 315 -8.01 -19.16 7.28
C THR A 315 -8.76 -18.42 8.41
N GLY A 316 -9.70 -17.56 8.04
CA GLY A 316 -10.45 -16.77 9.00
C GLY A 316 -10.01 -15.31 9.20
N ALA A 317 -9.09 -14.76 8.43
CA ALA A 317 -8.90 -13.31 8.36
C ALA A 317 -10.13 -12.69 7.66
N LYS A 318 -11.13 -12.36 8.48
CA LYS A 318 -12.28 -11.55 8.08
C LYS A 318 -11.90 -10.08 8.03
#